data_b772d5abcfb5244fdc1538c28a5ae605
#
_entry.id   b772d5abcfb5244fdc1538c28a5ae605
#
_cell.length_a   1.000
_cell.length_b   1.000
_cell.length_c   1.000
_cell.angle_alpha   90.00
_cell.angle_beta   90.00
_cell.angle_gamma   90.00
#
_symmetry.space_group_name_H-M   'P 1'
#
loop_
_entity.id
_entity.type
_entity.pdbx_description
1 polymer ?
#
loop_
_entity_poly.entity_id
_entity_poly.type
_entity_poly.pdbx_seq_one_letter_code
_entity_poly.pdbx_strand_id
1 'polypeptide(L)'
;AYTGAGNGFENNSIVAHIETPIFVPVDLSAQQFAEYMSPYEDLMRTLVTEYGARGHWGKNMVHNDAWLFELQRDISSYGDHLGRFSTKIGELDPNGIFANRFAKAMGIEYPNFDYPANW
;
A
#
# COMPACT_ATOMS: atom_id res chain seq x y z
N ALA A 1 -7.77 -11.42 11.37
CA ALA A 1 -7.49 -10.58 10.21
C ALA A 1 -6.05 -10.13 10.23
N TYR A 2 -5.35 -10.28 9.09
CA TYR A 2 -3.93 -9.90 8.96
C TYR A 2 -3.75 -8.59 8.19
N THR A 3 -4.76 -8.20 7.47
CA THR A 3 -4.73 -7.05 6.56
C THR A 3 -5.88 -6.11 6.87
N GLY A 4 -5.63 -4.91 6.85
CA GLY A 4 -6.58 -3.85 7.11
C GLY A 4 -5.88 -2.71 7.80
N ALA A 5 -6.29 -1.51 7.54
CA ALA A 5 -5.62 -0.33 8.06
C ALA A 5 -5.47 -0.34 9.59
N GLY A 6 -6.42 -0.99 10.29
CA GLY A 6 -6.39 -1.08 11.75
C GLY A 6 -5.55 -2.22 12.34
N ASN A 7 -5.07 -3.18 11.55
CA ASN A 7 -4.28 -4.30 12.07
C ASN A 7 -2.90 -3.85 12.56
N GLY A 8 -2.50 -4.36 13.72
CA GLY A 8 -1.22 -4.03 14.35
C GLY A 8 -1.22 -2.72 15.13
N PHE A 9 -2.35 -2.05 15.29
CA PHE A 9 -2.52 -1.05 16.33
C PHE A 9 -2.75 -1.73 17.69
N GLU A 10 -2.28 -1.11 18.75
CA GLU A 10 -2.51 -1.60 20.10
C GLU A 10 -4.01 -1.69 20.40
N ASN A 11 -4.39 -2.65 21.26
CA ASN A 11 -5.76 -2.75 21.75
C ASN A 11 -6.17 -1.42 22.40
N ASN A 12 -7.36 -0.95 22.07
CA ASN A 12 -7.92 0.34 22.50
C ASN A 12 -7.32 1.58 21.86
N SER A 13 -6.49 1.47 20.81
CA SER A 13 -6.07 2.64 20.05
C SER A 13 -7.28 3.31 19.38
N ILE A 14 -7.34 4.62 19.44
CA ILE A 14 -8.30 5.41 18.67
C ILE A 14 -7.68 5.60 17.29
N VAL A 15 -8.39 5.16 16.25
CA VAL A 15 -7.97 5.29 14.85
C VAL A 15 -8.90 6.27 14.14
N ALA A 16 -8.34 7.30 13.53
CA ALA A 16 -9.07 8.20 12.66
C ALA A 16 -8.98 7.73 11.20
N HIS A 17 -10.09 7.71 10.50
CA HIS A 17 -10.13 7.54 9.05
C HIS A 17 -10.18 8.91 8.39
N ILE A 18 -9.21 9.19 7.53
CA ILE A 18 -9.12 10.44 6.80
C ILE A 18 -9.37 10.13 5.32
N GLU A 19 -10.39 10.76 4.75
CA GLU A 19 -10.67 10.70 3.32
C GLU A 19 -10.41 12.07 2.71
N THR A 20 -9.58 12.10 1.67
CA THR A 20 -9.29 13.30 0.89
C THR A 20 -9.72 13.06 -0.55
N PRO A 21 -10.98 13.30 -0.90
CA PRO A 21 -11.44 13.16 -2.27
C PRO A 21 -10.73 14.19 -3.17
N ILE A 22 -10.21 13.71 -4.29
CA ILE A 22 -9.49 14.54 -5.27
C ILE A 22 -10.28 14.51 -6.56
N PHE A 23 -10.62 15.68 -7.09
CA PHE A 23 -11.22 15.83 -8.40
C PHE A 23 -10.13 16.04 -9.44
N VAL A 24 -9.79 15.00 -10.18
CA VAL A 24 -8.77 15.06 -11.21
C VAL A 24 -9.39 15.52 -12.52
N PRO A 25 -8.91 16.63 -13.14
CA PRO A 25 -9.32 17.01 -14.49
C PRO A 25 -9.01 15.90 -15.50
N VAL A 26 -9.91 15.66 -16.46
CA VAL A 26 -9.82 14.51 -17.37
C VAL A 26 -8.76 14.63 -18.47
N ASP A 27 -8.30 15.85 -18.78
CA ASP A 27 -7.43 16.13 -19.93
C ASP A 27 -6.00 16.53 -19.54
N LEU A 28 -5.50 16.04 -18.40
CA LEU A 28 -4.13 16.32 -17.97
C LEU A 28 -3.13 15.46 -18.75
N SER A 29 -2.03 16.08 -19.19
CA SER A 29 -0.84 15.32 -19.58
C SER A 29 -0.23 14.62 -18.36
N ALA A 30 0.63 13.62 -18.59
CA ALA A 30 1.31 12.91 -17.50
C ALA A 30 2.08 13.87 -16.55
N GLN A 31 2.72 14.89 -17.11
CA GLN A 31 3.45 15.89 -16.32
C GLN A 31 2.48 16.74 -15.48
N GLN A 32 1.42 17.27 -16.08
CA GLN A 32 0.42 18.05 -15.36
C GLN A 32 -0.27 17.22 -14.26
N PHE A 33 -0.53 15.95 -14.52
CA PHE A 33 -1.06 15.03 -13.53
C PHE A 33 -0.08 14.87 -12.34
N ALA A 34 1.19 14.63 -12.60
CA ALA A 34 2.21 14.51 -11.56
C ALA A 34 2.31 15.80 -10.71
N GLU A 35 2.35 16.96 -11.35
CA GLU A 35 2.34 18.26 -10.66
C GLU A 35 1.08 18.46 -9.82
N TYR A 36 -0.07 18.06 -10.35
CA TYR A 36 -1.35 18.15 -9.64
C TYR A 36 -1.40 17.22 -8.41
N MET A 37 -0.83 16.02 -8.51
CA MET A 37 -0.83 15.03 -7.44
C MET A 37 0.24 15.27 -6.37
N SER A 38 1.32 15.99 -6.69
CA SER A 38 2.46 16.20 -5.78
C SER A 38 2.07 16.65 -4.36
N PRO A 39 1.19 17.62 -4.13
CA PRO A 39 0.80 18.02 -2.77
C PRO A 39 0.11 16.89 -1.98
N TYR A 40 -0.60 16.01 -2.66
CA TYR A 40 -1.26 14.86 -2.04
C TYR A 40 -0.25 13.76 -1.69
N GLU A 41 0.73 13.54 -2.56
CA GLU A 41 1.83 12.60 -2.28
C GLU A 41 2.65 13.08 -1.07
N ASP A 42 2.96 14.37 -0.98
CA ASP A 42 3.64 14.96 0.16
C ASP A 42 2.83 14.82 1.45
N LEU A 43 1.52 15.08 1.39
CA LEU A 43 0.63 14.86 2.52
C LEU A 43 0.61 13.39 2.94
N MET A 44 0.45 12.46 1.99
CA MET A 44 0.43 11.02 2.29
C MET A 44 1.76 10.56 2.88
N ARG A 45 2.88 11.04 2.34
CA ARG A 45 4.21 10.76 2.88
C ARG A 45 4.32 11.22 4.33
N THR A 46 3.94 12.45 4.61
CA THR A 46 3.95 13.01 5.97
C THR A 46 3.07 12.19 6.92
N LEU A 47 1.85 11.86 6.51
CA LEU A 47 0.94 11.06 7.31
C LEU A 47 1.53 9.68 7.66
N VAL A 48 2.19 9.03 6.70
CA VAL A 48 2.83 7.73 6.92
C VAL A 48 4.06 7.85 7.82
N THR A 49 4.97 8.81 7.53
CA THR A 49 6.27 8.89 8.22
C THR A 49 6.18 9.50 9.61
N GLU A 50 5.33 10.52 9.77
CA GLU A 50 5.25 11.28 11.03
C GLU A 50 4.15 10.75 11.97
N TYR A 51 3.08 10.20 11.40
CA TYR A 51 1.90 9.80 12.17
C TYR A 51 1.59 8.30 12.10
N GLY A 52 2.40 7.51 11.38
CA GLY A 52 2.20 6.08 11.23
C GLY A 52 0.89 5.71 10.52
N ALA A 53 0.37 6.62 9.69
CA ALA A 53 -0.85 6.37 8.94
C ALA A 53 -0.68 5.23 7.95
N ARG A 54 -1.79 4.61 7.54
CA ARG A 54 -1.80 3.51 6.59
C ARG A 54 -2.77 3.77 5.47
N GLY A 55 -2.32 3.56 4.24
CA GLY A 55 -3.16 3.64 3.06
C GLY A 55 -4.23 2.55 3.04
N HIS A 56 -5.38 2.87 2.51
CA HIS A 56 -6.44 1.89 2.30
C HIS A 56 -6.10 1.03 1.08
N TRP A 57 -5.93 -0.27 1.28
CA TRP A 57 -5.49 -1.21 0.24
C TRP A 57 -6.36 -1.25 -1.02
N GLY A 58 -7.64 -0.95 -0.92
CA GLY A 58 -8.56 -0.92 -2.06
C GLY A 58 -8.82 0.48 -2.63
N LYS A 59 -8.17 1.52 -2.11
CA LYS A 59 -8.43 2.92 -2.49
C LYS A 59 -7.19 3.69 -2.94
N ASN A 60 -6.05 3.41 -2.35
CA ASN A 60 -4.80 4.14 -2.57
C ASN A 60 -3.92 3.54 -3.68
N MET A 61 -4.51 2.83 -4.63
CA MET A 61 -3.82 2.18 -5.75
C MET A 61 -4.04 2.89 -7.08
N VAL A 62 -4.30 4.18 -7.08
CA VAL A 62 -4.52 4.93 -8.31
C VAL A 62 -3.16 5.40 -8.85
N HIS A 63 -2.86 5.07 -10.10
CA HIS A 63 -1.75 5.62 -10.89
C HIS A 63 -0.29 5.37 -10.43
N ASN A 64 0.07 4.24 -9.87
CA ASN A 64 1.41 3.88 -9.39
C ASN A 64 1.72 4.20 -7.92
N ASP A 65 0.73 4.26 -7.06
CA ASP A 65 0.94 4.47 -5.62
C ASP A 65 1.64 3.28 -4.90
N ALA A 66 2.33 2.44 -5.66
CA ALA A 66 3.18 1.38 -5.11
C ALA A 66 4.17 1.93 -4.07
N TRP A 67 4.71 3.13 -4.29
CA TRP A 67 5.64 3.79 -3.37
C TRP A 67 5.07 3.97 -1.96
N LEU A 68 3.77 4.23 -1.83
CA LEU A 68 3.13 4.38 -0.52
C LEU A 68 3.14 3.06 0.26
N PHE A 69 2.88 1.95 -0.42
CA PHE A 69 2.90 0.64 0.21
C PHE A 69 4.32 0.15 0.47
N GLU A 70 5.26 0.43 -0.43
CA GLU A 70 6.68 0.18 -0.23
C GLU A 70 7.21 0.93 0.99
N LEU A 71 6.90 2.22 1.11
CA LEU A 71 7.25 3.02 2.28
C LEU A 71 6.67 2.44 3.58
N GLN A 72 5.39 2.05 3.58
CA GLN A 72 4.75 1.44 4.74
C GLN A 72 5.40 0.11 5.13
N ARG A 73 5.78 -0.70 4.15
CA ARG A 73 6.54 -1.94 4.35
C ARG A 73 7.90 -1.63 4.96
N ASP A 74 8.64 -0.69 4.36
CA ASP A 74 10.03 -0.40 4.73
C ASP A 74 10.15 0.19 6.13
N ILE A 75 9.18 0.99 6.57
CA ILE A 75 9.13 1.49 7.95
C ILE A 75 8.41 0.53 8.91
N SER A 76 8.10 -0.68 8.47
CA SER A 76 7.43 -1.71 9.28
C SER A 76 6.11 -1.26 9.92
N SER A 77 5.33 -0.42 9.23
CA SER A 77 4.10 0.16 9.79
C SER A 77 3.03 -0.89 10.13
N TYR A 78 3.14 -2.08 9.58
CA TYR A 78 2.27 -3.22 9.88
C TYR A 78 2.85 -4.20 10.92
N GLY A 79 4.05 -3.93 11.45
CA GLY A 79 4.74 -4.84 12.36
C GLY A 79 4.94 -6.22 11.72
N ASP A 80 4.69 -7.30 12.48
CA ASP A 80 4.81 -8.69 12.01
C ASP A 80 3.58 -9.19 11.23
N HIS A 81 2.49 -8.40 11.18
CA HIS A 81 1.25 -8.83 10.53
C HIS A 81 1.41 -9.03 9.02
N LEU A 82 2.23 -8.22 8.38
CA LEU A 82 2.48 -8.34 6.94
C LEU A 82 3.23 -9.65 6.61
N GLY A 83 4.26 -9.98 7.38
CA GLY A 83 4.98 -11.24 7.22
C GLY A 83 4.09 -12.47 7.43
N ARG A 84 3.26 -12.46 8.46
CA ARG A 84 2.28 -13.53 8.71
C ARG A 84 1.24 -13.63 7.59
N PHE A 85 0.81 -12.51 7.04
CA PHE A 85 -0.09 -12.49 5.89
C PHE A 85 0.59 -13.05 4.65
N SER A 86 1.83 -12.64 4.35
CA SER A 86 2.61 -13.15 3.22
C SER A 86 2.79 -14.67 3.30
N THR A 87 3.18 -15.19 4.47
CA THR A 87 3.28 -16.64 4.70
C THR A 87 1.96 -17.34 4.39
N LYS A 88 0.85 -16.78 4.86
CA LYS A 88 -0.47 -17.40 4.63
C LYS A 88 -0.91 -17.36 3.18
N ILE A 89 -0.60 -16.30 2.47
CA ILE A 89 -0.84 -16.22 1.02
C ILE A 89 0.02 -17.24 0.28
N GLY A 90 1.31 -17.38 0.60
CA GLY A 90 2.18 -18.38 -0.02
C GLY A 90 1.70 -19.82 0.18
N GLU A 91 1.08 -20.14 1.33
CA GLU A 91 0.46 -21.44 1.57
C GLU A 91 -0.78 -21.67 0.69
N LEU A 92 -1.60 -20.64 0.49
CA LEU A 92 -2.89 -20.73 -0.21
C LEU A 92 -2.75 -20.59 -1.74
N ASP A 93 -1.77 -19.83 -2.17
CA ASP A 93 -1.48 -19.54 -3.58
C ASP A 93 0.02 -19.70 -3.89
N PRO A 94 0.59 -20.91 -3.80
CA PRO A 94 2.02 -21.09 -3.97
C PRO A 94 2.52 -20.73 -5.39
N ASN A 95 1.64 -20.73 -6.37
CA ASN A 95 1.96 -20.43 -7.76
C ASN A 95 1.70 -18.97 -8.18
N GLY A 96 1.29 -18.12 -7.26
CA GLY A 96 1.10 -16.70 -7.52
C GLY A 96 -0.02 -16.38 -8.53
N ILE A 97 -1.12 -17.15 -8.53
CA ILE A 97 -2.26 -16.91 -9.43
C ILE A 97 -2.86 -15.51 -9.20
N PHE A 98 -2.81 -15.03 -7.95
CA PHE A 98 -3.28 -13.70 -7.57
C PHE A 98 -2.14 -12.68 -7.43
N ALA A 99 -0.92 -13.03 -7.86
CA ALA A 99 0.19 -12.10 -7.85
C ALA A 99 -0.12 -10.85 -8.71
N ASN A 100 0.25 -9.69 -8.21
CA ASN A 100 0.05 -8.42 -8.89
C ASN A 100 1.04 -7.36 -8.34
N ARG A 101 1.03 -6.17 -8.93
CA ARG A 101 1.95 -5.07 -8.52
C ARG A 101 1.77 -4.66 -7.06
N PHE A 102 0.56 -4.69 -6.54
CA PHE A 102 0.31 -4.41 -5.13
C PHE A 102 0.97 -5.46 -4.23
N ALA A 103 0.78 -6.75 -4.53
CA ALA A 103 1.41 -7.84 -3.78
C ALA A 103 2.95 -7.71 -3.80
N LYS A 104 3.53 -7.35 -4.96
CA LYS A 104 4.96 -7.06 -5.09
C LYS A 104 5.39 -5.90 -4.19
N ALA A 105 4.70 -4.76 -4.24
CA ALA A 105 5.00 -3.58 -3.43
C ALA A 105 4.92 -3.89 -1.92
N MET A 106 3.99 -4.73 -1.52
CA MET A 106 3.85 -5.19 -0.13
C MET A 106 4.87 -6.27 0.27
N GLY A 107 5.72 -6.72 -0.64
CA GLY A 107 6.72 -7.75 -0.36
C GLY A 107 6.11 -9.14 -0.09
N ILE A 108 4.96 -9.44 -0.68
CA ILE A 108 4.36 -10.76 -0.60
C ILE A 108 5.15 -11.71 -1.51
N GLU A 109 5.63 -12.80 -0.96
CA GLU A 109 6.40 -13.81 -1.68
C GLU A 109 5.54 -15.04 -1.96
N TYR A 110 5.74 -15.63 -3.13
CA TYR A 110 5.09 -16.86 -3.57
C TYR A 110 6.14 -17.94 -3.83
N PRO A 111 6.00 -19.14 -3.26
CA PRO A 111 7.04 -20.17 -3.35
C PRO A 111 7.44 -20.59 -4.76
N ASN A 112 6.51 -20.56 -5.69
CA ASN A 112 6.70 -21.05 -7.06
C ASN A 112 6.46 -19.95 -8.12
N PHE A 113 6.56 -18.68 -7.75
CA PHE A 113 6.34 -17.58 -8.68
C PHE A 113 7.28 -16.42 -8.41
N ASP A 114 7.98 -16.00 -9.45
CA ASP A 114 8.83 -14.81 -9.43
C ASP A 114 8.11 -13.64 -10.11
N TYR A 115 8.10 -12.51 -9.46
CA TYR A 115 7.53 -11.31 -10.05
C TYR A 115 8.29 -10.85 -11.29
N PRO A 116 7.58 -10.51 -12.38
CA PRO A 116 8.22 -9.88 -13.53
C PRO A 116 9.00 -8.63 -13.13
N ALA A 117 10.18 -8.46 -13.74
CA ALA A 117 11.06 -7.32 -13.43
C ALA A 117 10.42 -5.95 -13.75
N ASN A 118 9.50 -5.94 -14.68
CA ASN A 118 8.80 -4.73 -15.14
C ASN A 118 7.50 -4.41 -14.37
N TRP A 119 7.23 -5.13 -13.32
CA TRP A 119 6.09 -4.84 -12.42
C TRP A 119 6.47 -3.82 -11.37
#